data_2d7b79c7f2409fb0756c0ab8cbde354c
#
_entry.id   2d7b79c7f2409fb0756c0ab8cbde354c
#
_cell.length_a   1.000
_cell.length_b   1.000
_cell.length_c   1.000
_cell.angle_alpha   90.00
_cell.angle_beta   90.00
_cell.angle_gamma   90.00
#
_symmetry.space_group_name_H-M   'P 1'
#
loop_
_entity.id
_entity.type
_entity.pdbx_description
1 polymer ?
#
loop_
_entity_poly.entity_id
_entity_poly.type
_entity_poly.pdbx_seq_one_letter_code
_entity_poly.pdbx_strand_id
1 'polypeptide(L)'
;MDEQKQKIKKPHKKMSNKLFTGIWGSLLALLMVGIITLNVVLLKYSSLITRSLGHQTVATVNLDTSGDSDYFKSAFATEADLLAHETEISRQIEAEGIVLVKNDQNALPLQKGAKISIFGQASTQFRYGGGGSGAIDETNVQSLKEAFTQEGFDVNETLWTMYQDSGLKIPKEVKPDDFSAEVEKSFAAYGDVAIFVFSRPAHEATDLAEKEVSLSKDEQALLTYINAHFDRVIVLLNIANAVELGWLNEYEHIQGALWVGYPGQQGMISIPRAVNGTVNPSGRLVDTYAYSAESSAAFENFGYGRVENGYNSVGAKNTYVVYGEGIYVGYRYYETRYEDTVLGQGNADSRKGASDNKAWNYGKEVLYPFGYGLSYTTFEYSNFKLTEE
;
A
#
# COMPACT_ATOMS: atom_id res chain seq x y z
N MET A 1 16.37 -28.88 -79.82
CA MET A 1 16.25 -30.28 -79.33
C MET A 1 16.44 -30.21 -77.82
N ASP A 2 15.32 -30.04 -77.11
CA ASP A 2 15.29 -29.95 -75.64
C ASP A 2 14.75 -31.27 -75.07
N GLU A 3 15.61 -32.04 -74.46
CA GLU A 3 15.22 -33.27 -73.75
C GLU A 3 14.65 -32.93 -72.36
N GLN A 4 13.34 -32.98 -72.29
CA GLN A 4 12.66 -32.93 -70.95
C GLN A 4 12.91 -34.23 -70.21
N LYS A 5 13.77 -34.19 -69.16
CA LYS A 5 13.90 -35.26 -68.18
C LYS A 5 12.66 -35.32 -67.27
N GLN A 6 11.75 -36.22 -67.54
CA GLN A 6 10.67 -36.59 -66.69
C GLN A 6 11.22 -37.15 -65.33
N LYS A 7 11.03 -36.44 -64.21
CA LYS A 7 11.29 -36.96 -62.87
C LYS A 7 10.24 -38.01 -62.50
N ILE A 8 10.62 -39.27 -62.57
CA ILE A 8 9.80 -40.41 -62.12
C ILE A 8 9.62 -40.26 -60.58
N LYS A 9 8.39 -39.93 -60.09
CA LYS A 9 8.03 -39.97 -58.71
C LYS A 9 8.10 -41.39 -58.16
N LYS A 10 8.99 -41.67 -57.19
CA LYS A 10 9.07 -42.98 -56.55
C LYS A 10 7.72 -43.24 -55.86
N PRO A 11 7.13 -44.43 -55.96
CA PRO A 11 5.87 -44.75 -55.28
C PRO A 11 6.04 -44.70 -53.77
N HIS A 12 5.14 -43.98 -53.08
CA HIS A 12 5.10 -43.97 -51.67
C HIS A 12 4.88 -45.38 -51.11
N LYS A 13 5.82 -45.86 -50.30
CA LYS A 13 5.74 -47.16 -49.66
C LYS A 13 4.51 -47.16 -48.73
N LYS A 14 3.46 -47.94 -49.04
CA LYS A 14 2.28 -48.04 -48.17
C LYS A 14 2.69 -48.61 -46.81
N MET A 15 2.30 -47.92 -45.76
CA MET A 15 2.54 -48.37 -44.39
C MET A 15 1.82 -49.71 -44.14
N SER A 16 2.44 -50.63 -43.42
CA SER A 16 1.79 -51.90 -43.09
C SER A 16 0.62 -51.66 -42.15
N ASN A 17 -0.45 -52.47 -42.34
CA ASN A 17 -1.65 -52.35 -41.49
C ASN A 17 -1.33 -52.50 -39.97
N LYS A 18 -0.36 -53.34 -39.62
CA LYS A 18 0.10 -53.49 -38.23
C LYS A 18 0.75 -52.23 -37.68
N LEU A 19 1.58 -51.60 -38.48
CA LEU A 19 2.24 -50.32 -38.07
C LEU A 19 1.23 -49.18 -38.00
N PHE A 20 0.32 -49.10 -38.94
CA PHE A 20 -0.79 -48.14 -38.93
C PHE A 20 -1.65 -48.28 -37.70
N THR A 21 -2.16 -49.51 -37.39
CA THR A 21 -2.99 -49.78 -36.20
C THR A 21 -2.23 -49.51 -34.92
N GLY A 22 -0.92 -49.82 -34.86
CA GLY A 22 -0.08 -49.55 -33.69
C GLY A 22 0.05 -48.05 -33.40
N ILE A 23 0.37 -47.24 -34.42
CA ILE A 23 0.53 -45.79 -34.27
C ILE A 23 -0.81 -45.14 -33.85
N TRP A 24 -1.87 -45.46 -34.58
CA TRP A 24 -3.18 -44.88 -34.29
C TRP A 24 -3.75 -45.34 -32.96
N GLY A 25 -3.56 -46.60 -32.58
CA GLY A 25 -3.93 -47.12 -31.27
C GLY A 25 -3.20 -46.43 -30.11
N SER A 26 -1.89 -46.21 -30.28
CA SER A 26 -1.09 -45.47 -29.30
C SER A 26 -1.50 -44.02 -29.19
N LEU A 27 -1.78 -43.34 -30.31
CA LEU A 27 -2.28 -41.96 -30.32
C LEU A 27 -3.64 -41.85 -29.64
N LEU A 28 -4.55 -42.80 -29.92
CA LEU A 28 -5.88 -42.84 -29.28
C LEU A 28 -5.78 -43.07 -27.77
N ALA A 29 -4.90 -43.98 -27.34
CA ALA A 29 -4.65 -44.21 -25.92
C ALA A 29 -4.09 -43.00 -25.23
N LEU A 30 -3.13 -42.30 -25.82
CA LEU A 30 -2.59 -41.03 -25.29
C LEU A 30 -3.66 -39.94 -25.22
N LEU A 31 -4.51 -39.83 -26.22
CA LEU A 31 -5.62 -38.88 -26.24
C LEU A 31 -6.61 -39.19 -25.11
N MET A 32 -6.97 -40.46 -24.92
CA MET A 32 -7.86 -40.88 -23.80
C MET A 32 -7.28 -40.56 -22.43
N VAL A 33 -6.01 -40.85 -22.21
CA VAL A 33 -5.31 -40.50 -20.98
C VAL A 33 -5.32 -38.96 -20.77
N GLY A 34 -5.05 -38.19 -21.81
CA GLY A 34 -5.12 -36.74 -21.79
C GLY A 34 -6.51 -36.21 -21.40
N ILE A 35 -7.56 -36.75 -22.01
CA ILE A 35 -8.95 -36.34 -21.69
C ILE A 35 -9.32 -36.70 -20.24
N ILE A 36 -8.96 -37.90 -19.77
CA ILE A 36 -9.25 -38.33 -18.38
C ILE A 36 -8.51 -37.38 -17.40
N THR A 37 -7.22 -37.14 -17.65
CA THR A 37 -6.43 -36.23 -16.80
C THR A 37 -7.01 -34.82 -16.78
N LEU A 38 -7.37 -34.29 -17.94
CA LEU A 38 -8.01 -32.99 -18.07
C LEU A 38 -9.33 -32.92 -17.30
N ASN A 39 -10.18 -33.92 -17.43
CA ASN A 39 -11.44 -33.98 -16.68
C ASN A 39 -11.23 -34.01 -15.16
N VAL A 40 -10.27 -34.80 -14.68
CA VAL A 40 -9.94 -34.81 -13.24
C VAL A 40 -9.46 -33.44 -12.76
N VAL A 41 -8.60 -32.78 -13.53
CA VAL A 41 -8.10 -31.41 -13.21
C VAL A 41 -9.25 -30.41 -13.23
N LEU A 42 -10.09 -30.42 -14.27
CA LEU A 42 -11.23 -29.51 -14.39
C LEU A 42 -12.24 -29.71 -13.24
N LEU A 43 -12.54 -30.95 -12.85
CA LEU A 43 -13.41 -31.23 -11.72
C LEU A 43 -12.80 -30.77 -10.38
N LYS A 44 -11.51 -31.06 -10.18
CA LYS A 44 -10.81 -30.66 -8.95
C LYS A 44 -10.70 -29.15 -8.77
N TYR A 45 -10.55 -28.42 -9.85
CA TYR A 45 -10.39 -26.95 -9.85
C TYR A 45 -11.61 -26.23 -10.42
N SER A 46 -12.76 -26.88 -10.51
CA SER A 46 -13.98 -26.31 -11.12
C SER A 46 -14.39 -24.98 -10.52
N SER A 47 -14.36 -24.85 -9.19
CA SER A 47 -14.72 -23.61 -8.48
C SER A 47 -13.76 -22.46 -8.83
N LEU A 48 -12.47 -22.76 -8.92
CA LEU A 48 -11.44 -21.75 -9.25
C LEU A 48 -11.59 -21.29 -10.70
N ILE A 49 -11.79 -22.24 -11.62
CA ILE A 49 -11.99 -21.97 -13.04
C ILE A 49 -13.27 -21.16 -13.28
N THR A 50 -14.37 -21.55 -12.62
CA THR A 50 -15.65 -20.85 -12.76
C THR A 50 -15.58 -19.44 -12.24
N ARG A 51 -14.90 -19.24 -11.10
CA ARG A 51 -14.65 -17.92 -10.54
C ARG A 51 -13.79 -17.06 -11.46
N SER A 52 -12.74 -17.64 -12.05
CA SER A 52 -11.84 -16.92 -12.97
C SER A 52 -12.50 -16.54 -14.29
N LEU A 53 -13.52 -17.32 -14.71
CA LEU A 53 -14.31 -17.05 -15.91
C LEU A 53 -15.50 -16.11 -15.66
N GLY A 54 -15.68 -15.61 -14.42
CA GLY A 54 -16.75 -14.69 -14.07
C GLY A 54 -18.14 -15.31 -14.06
N HIS A 55 -18.26 -16.63 -14.13
CA HIS A 55 -19.55 -17.31 -14.03
C HIS A 55 -19.93 -17.54 -12.58
N GLN A 56 -21.14 -17.14 -12.23
CA GLN A 56 -21.73 -17.52 -10.95
C GLN A 56 -22.03 -19.03 -10.96
N THR A 57 -21.44 -19.77 -10.02
CA THR A 57 -21.53 -21.23 -9.97
C THR A 57 -22.84 -21.75 -9.40
N VAL A 58 -23.65 -20.92 -8.77
CA VAL A 58 -24.90 -21.31 -8.15
C VAL A 58 -25.96 -20.25 -8.42
N ALA A 59 -26.93 -20.57 -9.26
CA ALA A 59 -28.21 -19.89 -9.22
C ALA A 59 -29.05 -20.63 -8.17
N THR A 60 -29.26 -20.04 -7.01
CA THR A 60 -30.22 -20.56 -6.04
C THR A 60 -31.61 -20.27 -6.59
N VAL A 61 -32.23 -21.26 -7.18
CA VAL A 61 -33.63 -21.14 -7.57
C VAL A 61 -34.45 -21.45 -6.32
N ASN A 62 -35.06 -20.43 -5.75
CA ASN A 62 -36.02 -20.59 -4.67
C ASN A 62 -37.34 -21.14 -5.27
N LEU A 63 -37.61 -22.43 -5.08
CA LEU A 63 -38.81 -23.07 -5.61
C LEU A 63 -40.04 -22.81 -4.73
N ASP A 64 -39.84 -22.31 -3.53
CA ASP A 64 -40.92 -21.94 -2.60
C ASP A 64 -41.06 -20.42 -2.58
N THR A 65 -42.06 -19.92 -3.32
CA THR A 65 -42.42 -18.51 -3.36
C THR A 65 -43.43 -18.10 -2.30
N SER A 66 -43.80 -19.03 -1.40
CA SER A 66 -44.82 -18.79 -0.38
C SER A 66 -44.28 -18.23 0.93
N GLY A 67 -42.96 -18.23 1.13
CA GLY A 67 -42.30 -17.68 2.29
C GLY A 67 -41.46 -16.42 1.98
N ASP A 68 -41.38 -15.51 2.92
CA ASP A 68 -40.43 -14.39 2.89
C ASP A 68 -39.02 -14.97 3.08
N SER A 69 -38.31 -15.21 1.97
CA SER A 69 -36.94 -15.75 1.97
C SER A 69 -35.86 -14.68 1.97
N ASP A 70 -36.25 -13.42 1.95
CA ASP A 70 -35.32 -12.29 2.02
C ASP A 70 -34.89 -12.03 3.46
N TYR A 71 -33.82 -12.70 3.86
CA TYR A 71 -33.21 -12.50 5.18
C TYR A 71 -32.68 -11.06 5.34
N PHE A 72 -32.20 -10.48 4.25
CA PHE A 72 -31.64 -9.13 4.24
C PHE A 72 -32.25 -8.32 3.11
N LYS A 73 -33.29 -7.57 3.42
CA LYS A 73 -33.88 -6.63 2.48
C LYS A 73 -32.95 -5.44 2.33
N SER A 74 -32.64 -5.07 1.09
CA SER A 74 -31.90 -3.83 0.83
C SER A 74 -32.69 -2.63 1.38
N ALA A 75 -32.00 -1.74 2.08
CA ALA A 75 -32.55 -0.44 2.49
C ALA A 75 -32.65 0.54 1.32
N PHE A 76 -32.06 0.20 0.16
CA PHE A 76 -31.98 1.08 -1.02
C PHE A 76 -32.97 0.60 -2.08
N ALA A 77 -33.67 1.58 -2.69
CA ALA A 77 -34.64 1.31 -3.73
C ALA A 77 -34.01 0.94 -5.08
N THR A 78 -32.83 1.49 -5.35
CA THR A 78 -32.07 1.26 -6.60
C THR A 78 -30.61 1.01 -6.32
N GLU A 79 -29.90 0.37 -7.28
CA GLU A 79 -28.44 0.20 -7.26
C GLU A 79 -27.71 1.56 -7.23
N ALA A 80 -28.25 2.56 -7.91
CA ALA A 80 -27.67 3.91 -7.91
C ALA A 80 -27.69 4.54 -6.51
N ASP A 81 -28.78 4.34 -5.74
CA ASP A 81 -28.86 4.83 -4.36
C ASP A 81 -27.86 4.11 -3.45
N LEU A 82 -27.69 2.80 -3.63
CA LEU A 82 -26.69 2.01 -2.93
C LEU A 82 -25.27 2.52 -3.21
N LEU A 83 -24.91 2.67 -4.49
CA LEU A 83 -23.58 3.14 -4.90
C LEU A 83 -23.28 4.57 -4.42
N ALA A 84 -24.29 5.45 -4.42
CA ALA A 84 -24.16 6.80 -3.87
C ALA A 84 -23.87 6.77 -2.36
N HIS A 85 -24.54 5.89 -1.63
CA HIS A 85 -24.33 5.71 -0.21
C HIS A 85 -22.94 5.11 0.09
N GLU A 86 -22.52 4.07 -0.64
CA GLU A 86 -21.20 3.45 -0.52
C GLU A 86 -20.07 4.45 -0.80
N THR A 87 -20.28 5.33 -1.80
CA THR A 87 -19.35 6.42 -2.11
C THR A 87 -19.17 7.36 -0.91
N GLU A 88 -20.27 7.76 -0.27
CA GLU A 88 -20.19 8.66 0.90
C GLU A 88 -19.56 7.96 2.11
N ILE A 89 -19.92 6.72 2.38
CA ILE A 89 -19.29 5.93 3.45
C ILE A 89 -17.77 5.77 3.20
N SER A 90 -17.36 5.50 1.97
CA SER A 90 -15.93 5.39 1.63
C SER A 90 -15.18 6.69 1.87
N ARG A 91 -15.79 7.84 1.55
CA ARG A 91 -15.23 9.16 1.84
C ARG A 91 -15.14 9.45 3.33
N GLN A 92 -16.16 9.07 4.08
CA GLN A 92 -16.19 9.21 5.53
C GLN A 92 -15.13 8.34 6.19
N ILE A 93 -14.98 7.08 5.77
CA ILE A 93 -13.93 6.18 6.29
C ILE A 93 -12.54 6.80 6.10
N GLU A 94 -12.24 7.33 4.92
CA GLU A 94 -10.97 8.01 4.68
C GLU A 94 -10.84 9.26 5.55
N ALA A 95 -11.87 10.11 5.60
CA ALA A 95 -11.86 11.34 6.39
C ALA A 95 -11.60 11.09 7.89
N GLU A 96 -12.19 10.05 8.46
CA GLU A 96 -11.99 9.65 9.85
C GLU A 96 -10.69 8.87 10.08
N GLY A 97 -10.16 8.22 9.02
CA GLY A 97 -8.93 7.44 9.05
C GLY A 97 -7.66 8.28 8.97
N ILE A 98 -7.71 9.48 8.39
CA ILE A 98 -6.53 10.35 8.26
C ILE A 98 -5.97 10.72 9.63
N VAL A 99 -4.65 10.52 9.80
CA VAL A 99 -3.93 10.85 11.03
C VAL A 99 -3.03 12.06 10.82
N LEU A 100 -3.20 13.10 11.60
CA LEU A 100 -2.26 14.22 11.66
C LEU A 100 -1.08 13.81 12.54
N VAL A 101 0.08 13.54 11.95
CA VAL A 101 1.26 13.09 12.71
C VAL A 101 2.21 14.22 13.06
N LYS A 102 2.19 15.33 12.31
CA LYS A 102 2.99 16.52 12.59
C LYS A 102 2.23 17.78 12.19
N ASN A 103 2.29 18.82 13.03
CA ASN A 103 1.70 20.14 12.73
C ASN A 103 2.43 21.24 13.48
N ASP A 104 3.66 21.50 13.11
CA ASP A 104 4.47 22.54 13.71
C ASP A 104 4.01 23.91 13.25
N GLN A 105 4.06 24.89 14.14
CA GLN A 105 3.70 26.29 13.87
C GLN A 105 2.29 26.47 13.26
N ASN A 106 1.38 25.52 13.45
CA ASN A 106 0.06 25.50 12.81
C ASN A 106 0.15 25.56 11.28
N ALA A 107 1.09 24.80 10.69
CA ALA A 107 1.26 24.73 9.25
C ALA A 107 0.02 24.24 8.52
N LEU A 108 -0.79 23.44 9.18
CA LEU A 108 -2.11 22.98 8.75
C LEU A 108 -3.18 23.49 9.73
N PRO A 109 -4.43 23.76 9.28
CA PRO A 109 -4.89 23.66 7.89
C PRO A 109 -4.41 24.81 6.99
N LEU A 110 -4.28 24.51 5.69
CA LEU A 110 -3.96 25.51 4.66
C LEU A 110 -5.21 26.31 4.29
N GLN A 111 -4.99 27.56 3.87
CA GLN A 111 -6.08 28.39 3.34
C GLN A 111 -6.51 27.91 1.94
N LYS A 112 -7.80 27.99 1.66
CA LYS A 112 -8.32 27.79 0.29
C LYS A 112 -7.70 28.81 -0.66
N GLY A 113 -7.37 28.37 -1.87
CA GLY A 113 -6.68 29.17 -2.87
C GLY A 113 -5.16 29.20 -2.70
N ALA A 114 -4.60 28.48 -1.73
CA ALA A 114 -3.16 28.32 -1.63
C ALA A 114 -2.58 27.73 -2.92
N LYS A 115 -1.44 28.27 -3.34
CA LYS A 115 -0.71 27.86 -4.53
C LYS A 115 0.32 26.80 -4.15
N ILE A 116 0.11 25.59 -4.59
CA ILE A 116 0.84 24.42 -4.13
C ILE A 116 1.65 23.76 -5.24
N SER A 117 2.84 23.33 -4.90
CA SER A 117 3.69 22.46 -5.73
C SER A 117 3.72 21.05 -5.15
N ILE A 118 3.20 20.05 -5.89
CA ILE A 118 3.12 18.66 -5.42
C ILE A 118 4.30 17.88 -5.99
N PHE A 119 5.15 17.36 -5.13
CA PHE A 119 6.38 16.67 -5.43
C PHE A 119 6.28 15.17 -5.15
N GLY A 120 7.17 14.43 -5.82
CA GLY A 120 7.34 13.00 -5.72
C GLY A 120 6.63 12.25 -6.85
N GLN A 121 7.32 11.27 -7.44
CA GLN A 121 6.73 10.43 -8.50
C GLN A 121 5.44 9.74 -8.02
N ALA A 122 5.34 9.47 -6.74
CA ALA A 122 4.14 8.91 -6.12
C ALA A 122 2.92 9.84 -6.18
N SER A 123 3.09 11.15 -6.41
CA SER A 123 1.97 12.09 -6.53
C SER A 123 1.09 11.77 -7.74
N THR A 124 1.71 11.38 -8.86
CA THR A 124 1.01 11.00 -10.11
C THR A 124 0.76 9.50 -10.21
N GLN A 125 1.31 8.70 -9.28
CA GLN A 125 1.15 7.25 -9.18
C GLN A 125 0.73 6.87 -7.75
N PHE A 126 -0.25 7.60 -7.24
CA PHE A 126 -0.77 7.40 -5.89
C PHE A 126 -1.31 5.99 -5.70
N ARG A 127 -1.09 5.39 -4.54
CA ARG A 127 -1.61 4.05 -4.23
C ARG A 127 -2.99 4.18 -3.60
N TYR A 128 -3.98 3.68 -4.31
CA TYR A 128 -5.38 3.70 -3.88
C TYR A 128 -5.77 2.45 -3.08
N GLY A 129 -5.07 1.35 -3.29
CA GLY A 129 -5.29 0.07 -2.62
C GLY A 129 -4.00 -0.72 -2.48
N GLY A 130 -4.08 -1.83 -1.75
CA GLY A 130 -2.98 -2.78 -1.61
C GLY A 130 -2.85 -3.72 -2.80
N GLY A 131 -1.86 -4.62 -2.74
CA GLY A 131 -1.74 -5.72 -3.68
C GLY A 131 -2.50 -6.96 -3.21
N GLY A 132 -2.68 -7.94 -4.09
CA GLY A 132 -3.40 -9.17 -3.78
C GLY A 132 -4.90 -8.96 -3.58
N SER A 133 -5.46 -9.48 -2.52
CA SER A 133 -6.90 -9.37 -2.21
C SER A 133 -7.33 -7.94 -1.83
N GLY A 134 -6.37 -7.08 -1.47
CA GLY A 134 -6.61 -5.67 -1.20
C GLY A 134 -6.55 -4.76 -2.44
N ALA A 135 -6.38 -5.33 -3.65
CA ALA A 135 -6.38 -4.56 -4.88
C ALA A 135 -7.77 -4.00 -5.20
N ILE A 136 -7.78 -2.79 -5.75
CA ILE A 136 -9.01 -2.13 -6.21
C ILE A 136 -8.98 -1.90 -7.72
N ASP A 137 -10.14 -1.62 -8.29
CA ASP A 137 -10.25 -1.14 -9.66
C ASP A 137 -9.93 0.37 -9.71
N GLU A 138 -8.84 0.72 -10.36
CA GLU A 138 -8.36 2.11 -10.47
C GLU A 138 -8.84 2.83 -11.75
N THR A 139 -9.76 2.25 -12.52
CA THR A 139 -10.20 2.84 -13.81
C THR A 139 -10.93 4.18 -13.66
N ASN A 140 -11.57 4.42 -12.53
CA ASN A 140 -12.37 5.61 -12.28
C ASN A 140 -12.01 6.32 -10.97
N VAL A 141 -10.74 6.23 -10.54
CA VAL A 141 -10.28 6.94 -9.35
C VAL A 141 -9.99 8.41 -9.65
N GLN A 142 -10.25 9.26 -8.69
CA GLN A 142 -9.87 10.67 -8.75
C GLN A 142 -8.38 10.83 -8.48
N SER A 143 -7.65 11.55 -9.32
CA SER A 143 -6.24 11.85 -9.07
C SER A 143 -6.07 12.84 -7.91
N LEU A 144 -4.88 12.83 -7.30
CA LEU A 144 -4.54 13.76 -6.23
C LEU A 144 -4.68 15.22 -6.67
N LYS A 145 -4.21 15.57 -7.90
CA LYS A 145 -4.35 16.92 -8.45
C LYS A 145 -5.82 17.33 -8.61
N GLU A 146 -6.65 16.46 -9.17
CA GLU A 146 -8.09 16.75 -9.34
C GLU A 146 -8.76 16.98 -7.99
N ALA A 147 -8.43 16.18 -6.97
CA ALA A 147 -8.98 16.35 -5.64
C ALA A 147 -8.59 17.69 -5.00
N PHE A 148 -7.30 18.07 -5.08
CA PHE A 148 -6.83 19.37 -4.60
C PHE A 148 -7.46 20.54 -5.36
N THR A 149 -7.55 20.45 -6.67
CA THR A 149 -8.20 21.49 -7.50
C THR A 149 -9.68 21.62 -7.17
N GLN A 150 -10.40 20.51 -6.96
CA GLN A 150 -11.81 20.50 -6.56
C GLN A 150 -12.03 21.18 -5.21
N GLU A 151 -11.10 21.03 -4.27
CA GLU A 151 -11.18 21.69 -2.95
C GLU A 151 -10.64 23.13 -2.96
N GLY A 152 -10.32 23.66 -4.14
CA GLY A 152 -10.02 25.07 -4.38
C GLY A 152 -8.56 25.44 -4.19
N PHE A 153 -7.64 24.51 -4.28
CA PHE A 153 -6.20 24.77 -4.35
C PHE A 153 -5.77 25.08 -5.79
N ASP A 154 -4.78 25.94 -5.93
CA ASP A 154 -4.13 26.22 -7.21
C ASP A 154 -2.87 25.36 -7.34
N VAL A 155 -2.96 24.33 -8.17
CA VAL A 155 -1.91 23.31 -8.29
C VAL A 155 -0.94 23.66 -9.41
N ASN A 156 0.37 23.55 -9.16
CA ASN A 156 1.42 23.75 -10.14
C ASN A 156 1.33 22.72 -11.28
N GLU A 157 0.70 23.10 -12.37
CA GLU A 157 0.47 22.26 -13.54
C GLU A 157 1.78 21.89 -14.24
N THR A 158 2.75 22.79 -14.29
CA THR A 158 4.05 22.56 -14.94
C THR A 158 4.80 21.42 -14.23
N LEU A 159 4.84 21.46 -12.90
CA LEU A 159 5.49 20.42 -12.10
C LEU A 159 4.71 19.09 -12.19
N TRP A 160 3.38 19.14 -12.12
CA TRP A 160 2.54 17.95 -12.24
C TRP A 160 2.75 17.21 -13.56
N THR A 161 2.71 17.97 -14.68
CA THR A 161 2.92 17.41 -16.03
C THR A 161 4.31 16.80 -16.16
N MET A 162 5.35 17.44 -15.60
CA MET A 162 6.70 16.87 -15.59
C MET A 162 6.73 15.48 -14.94
N TYR A 163 6.06 15.29 -13.77
CA TYR A 163 5.97 13.97 -13.15
C TYR A 163 5.15 12.97 -13.97
N GLN A 164 4.05 13.40 -14.59
CA GLN A 164 3.25 12.53 -15.46
C GLN A 164 4.06 12.01 -16.65
N ASP A 165 4.83 12.89 -17.27
CA ASP A 165 5.57 12.63 -18.52
C ASP A 165 6.99 12.06 -18.27
N SER A 166 7.42 11.94 -17.02
CA SER A 166 8.74 11.43 -16.64
C SER A 166 9.05 10.03 -17.19
N GLY A 167 8.03 9.22 -17.45
CA GLY A 167 8.17 7.80 -17.81
C GLY A 167 8.68 6.92 -16.68
N LEU A 168 8.93 7.49 -15.49
CA LEU A 168 9.37 6.74 -14.32
C LEU A 168 8.19 5.99 -13.68
N LYS A 169 8.53 4.93 -12.96
CA LYS A 169 7.61 4.16 -12.12
C LYS A 169 8.16 4.12 -10.70
N ILE A 170 7.28 4.33 -9.73
CA ILE A 170 7.64 4.13 -8.33
C ILE A 170 8.22 2.71 -8.12
N PRO A 171 9.29 2.53 -7.31
CA PRO A 171 9.85 3.48 -6.36
C PRO A 171 10.95 4.40 -6.93
N LYS A 172 11.10 4.55 -8.25
CA LYS A 172 12.07 5.51 -8.81
C LYS A 172 11.54 6.92 -8.66
N GLU A 173 12.43 7.88 -8.42
CA GLU A 173 12.11 9.29 -8.25
C GLU A 173 12.79 10.15 -9.31
N VAL A 174 12.17 11.26 -9.70
CA VAL A 174 12.77 12.27 -10.54
C VAL A 174 13.81 13.02 -9.71
N LYS A 175 15.04 13.14 -10.25
CA LYS A 175 16.11 13.85 -9.55
C LYS A 175 15.97 15.35 -9.74
N PRO A 176 16.33 16.17 -8.74
CA PRO A 176 16.30 17.61 -8.88
C PRO A 176 17.13 18.14 -10.07
N ASP A 177 18.25 17.50 -10.38
CA ASP A 177 19.10 17.86 -11.52
C ASP A 177 18.41 17.67 -12.89
N ASP A 178 17.32 16.91 -12.95
CA ASP A 178 16.51 16.67 -14.14
C ASP A 178 15.37 17.71 -14.28
N PHE A 179 15.21 18.64 -13.32
CA PHE A 179 14.19 19.67 -13.41
C PHE A 179 14.57 20.68 -14.50
N SER A 180 13.63 20.98 -15.39
CA SER A 180 13.83 22.01 -16.39
C SER A 180 13.74 23.40 -15.76
N ALA A 181 14.38 24.38 -16.41
CA ALA A 181 14.30 25.79 -15.98
C ALA A 181 12.84 26.31 -15.94
N GLU A 182 11.93 25.74 -16.73
CA GLU A 182 10.50 26.08 -16.70
C GLU A 182 9.84 25.56 -15.41
N VAL A 183 10.15 24.31 -14.99
CA VAL A 183 9.68 23.75 -13.74
C VAL A 183 10.18 24.57 -12.56
N GLU A 184 11.48 24.87 -12.49
CA GLU A 184 12.05 25.67 -11.40
C GLU A 184 11.44 27.08 -11.36
N LYS A 185 11.25 27.72 -12.51
CA LYS A 185 10.61 29.04 -12.58
C LYS A 185 9.17 29.02 -12.09
N SER A 186 8.46 27.91 -12.24
CA SER A 186 7.07 27.77 -11.81
C SER A 186 6.92 27.87 -10.27
N PHE A 187 7.96 27.53 -9.51
CA PHE A 187 7.94 27.57 -8.04
C PHE A 187 7.72 28.99 -7.50
N ALA A 188 8.17 30.03 -8.23
CA ALA A 188 7.92 31.41 -7.83
C ALA A 188 6.43 31.79 -7.84
N ALA A 189 5.63 31.12 -8.67
CA ALA A 189 4.19 31.33 -8.75
C ALA A 189 3.38 30.38 -7.84
N TYR A 190 3.95 29.22 -7.48
CA TYR A 190 3.31 28.17 -6.71
C TYR A 190 4.12 27.78 -5.47
N GLY A 191 4.61 28.82 -4.77
CA GLY A 191 5.55 28.68 -3.66
C GLY A 191 4.95 28.77 -2.27
N ASP A 192 3.62 28.86 -2.11
CA ASP A 192 3.04 28.99 -0.77
C ASP A 192 3.31 27.74 0.08
N VAL A 193 3.26 26.55 -0.55
CA VAL A 193 3.50 25.25 0.10
C VAL A 193 4.02 24.23 -0.91
N ALA A 194 5.03 23.47 -0.51
CA ALA A 194 5.38 22.21 -1.16
C ALA A 194 4.66 21.03 -0.48
N ILE A 195 4.06 20.15 -1.27
CA ILE A 195 3.50 18.89 -0.78
C ILE A 195 4.38 17.76 -1.31
N PHE A 196 4.98 16.98 -0.43
CA PHE A 196 5.76 15.80 -0.80
C PHE A 196 4.95 14.53 -0.52
N VAL A 197 4.81 13.66 -1.53
CA VAL A 197 4.11 12.38 -1.39
C VAL A 197 5.11 11.26 -1.21
N PHE A 198 5.12 10.69 0.00
CA PHE A 198 5.90 9.51 0.34
C PHE A 198 5.01 8.26 0.26
N SER A 199 5.36 7.29 -0.59
CA SER A 199 4.54 6.10 -0.80
C SER A 199 5.35 4.82 -0.70
N ARG A 200 4.76 3.81 -0.04
CA ARG A 200 5.32 2.44 0.02
C ARG A 200 4.22 1.43 -0.30
N PRO A 201 4.56 0.33 -0.98
CA PRO A 201 3.59 -0.71 -1.27
C PRO A 201 3.18 -1.47 0.00
N ALA A 202 1.94 -1.93 0.04
CA ALA A 202 1.51 -3.00 0.92
C ALA A 202 0.95 -4.13 0.04
N HIS A 203 1.47 -5.32 0.19
CA HIS A 203 1.10 -6.45 -0.65
C HIS A 203 0.98 -7.71 0.19
N GLU A 204 -0.09 -8.45 -0.03
CA GLU A 204 -0.27 -9.76 0.61
C GLU A 204 0.88 -10.71 0.24
N ALA A 205 1.38 -11.45 1.24
CA ALA A 205 2.47 -12.42 1.10
C ALA A 205 3.80 -11.84 0.58
N THR A 206 4.04 -10.54 0.73
CA THR A 206 5.29 -9.88 0.33
C THR A 206 5.68 -8.82 1.36
N ASP A 207 6.88 -8.96 1.91
CA ASP A 207 7.44 -7.98 2.83
C ASP A 207 8.04 -6.78 2.08
N LEU A 208 8.09 -5.63 2.74
CA LEU A 208 8.93 -4.52 2.28
C LEU A 208 10.40 -4.93 2.30
N ALA A 209 11.14 -4.57 1.26
CA ALA A 209 12.58 -4.70 1.33
C ALA A 209 13.15 -3.75 2.40
N GLU A 210 14.24 -4.15 3.07
CA GLU A 210 14.88 -3.35 4.13
C GLU A 210 15.16 -1.89 3.70
N LYS A 211 15.59 -1.70 2.46
CA LYS A 211 15.81 -0.37 1.87
C LYS A 211 14.53 0.46 1.62
N GLU A 212 13.37 -0.14 1.75
CA GLU A 212 12.07 0.50 1.51
C GLU A 212 11.40 0.96 2.81
N VAL A 213 11.95 0.59 3.98
CA VAL A 213 11.40 1.04 5.26
C VAL A 213 11.73 2.50 5.57
N SER A 214 12.66 3.12 4.82
CA SER A 214 13.06 4.52 4.98
C SER A 214 13.12 5.23 3.62
N LEU A 215 13.61 6.48 3.60
CA LEU A 215 13.82 7.23 2.36
C LEU A 215 14.91 6.59 1.49
N SER A 216 14.65 6.47 0.20
CA SER A 216 15.68 6.19 -0.79
C SER A 216 16.62 7.38 -0.96
N LYS A 217 17.80 7.18 -1.56
CA LYS A 217 18.75 8.26 -1.85
C LYS A 217 18.16 9.35 -2.77
N ASP A 218 17.35 8.94 -3.74
CA ASP A 218 16.73 9.88 -4.67
C ASP A 218 15.63 10.71 -3.97
N GLU A 219 14.84 10.09 -3.07
CA GLU A 219 13.87 10.81 -2.23
C GLU A 219 14.56 11.76 -1.25
N GLN A 220 15.69 11.37 -0.65
CA GLN A 220 16.50 12.25 0.21
C GLN A 220 17.03 13.47 -0.57
N ALA A 221 17.53 13.25 -1.78
CA ALA A 221 18.01 14.34 -2.63
C ALA A 221 16.86 15.29 -2.99
N LEU A 222 15.67 14.74 -3.33
CA LEU A 222 14.50 15.54 -3.64
C LEU A 222 14.02 16.34 -2.42
N LEU A 223 13.93 15.73 -1.24
CA LEU A 223 13.54 16.45 -0.01
C LEU A 223 14.54 17.53 0.39
N THR A 224 15.84 17.26 0.21
CA THR A 224 16.88 18.28 0.43
C THR A 224 16.68 19.47 -0.49
N TYR A 225 16.38 19.21 -1.77
CA TYR A 225 16.06 20.25 -2.74
C TYR A 225 14.81 21.04 -2.36
N ILE A 226 13.71 20.35 -2.02
CA ILE A 226 12.45 20.97 -1.61
C ILE A 226 12.67 21.84 -0.37
N ASN A 227 13.36 21.33 0.63
CA ASN A 227 13.65 22.06 1.88
C ASN A 227 14.51 23.31 1.65
N ALA A 228 15.30 23.36 0.58
CA ALA A 228 16.08 24.54 0.22
C ALA A 228 15.29 25.60 -0.57
N HIS A 229 14.13 25.25 -1.13
CA HIS A 229 13.37 26.14 -2.03
C HIS A 229 11.99 26.55 -1.50
N PHE A 230 11.50 25.88 -0.44
CA PHE A 230 10.18 26.15 0.13
C PHE A 230 10.27 26.29 1.64
N ASP A 231 9.67 27.35 2.17
CA ASP A 231 9.63 27.64 3.61
C ASP A 231 8.58 26.82 4.36
N ARG A 232 7.69 26.13 3.62
CA ARG A 232 6.67 25.26 4.18
C ARG A 232 6.52 23.99 3.34
N VAL A 233 6.72 22.87 3.98
CA VAL A 233 6.60 21.54 3.37
C VAL A 233 5.59 20.72 4.17
N ILE A 234 4.62 20.14 3.48
CA ILE A 234 3.66 19.19 4.03
C ILE A 234 3.93 17.82 3.41
N VAL A 235 3.96 16.78 4.23
CA VAL A 235 4.17 15.40 3.76
C VAL A 235 2.86 14.65 3.80
N LEU A 236 2.52 13.98 2.70
CA LEU A 236 1.45 13.00 2.63
C LEU A 236 2.05 11.59 2.65
N LEU A 237 1.72 10.84 3.69
CA LEU A 237 2.20 9.47 3.88
C LEU A 237 1.18 8.49 3.30
N ASN A 238 1.37 8.13 2.04
CA ASN A 238 0.57 7.13 1.30
C ASN A 238 1.16 5.74 1.53
N ILE A 239 0.97 5.24 2.74
CA ILE A 239 1.55 4.00 3.27
C ILE A 239 0.53 3.24 4.09
N ALA A 240 0.64 1.92 4.14
CA ALA A 240 -0.17 1.07 5.01
C ALA A 240 0.67 0.30 6.05
N ASN A 241 1.98 0.36 5.94
CA ASN A 241 2.92 -0.32 6.84
C ASN A 241 3.60 0.69 7.76
N ALA A 242 3.99 0.26 8.96
CA ALA A 242 4.92 1.03 9.78
C ALA A 242 6.29 1.09 9.10
N VAL A 243 6.82 2.30 8.95
CA VAL A 243 8.12 2.60 8.34
C VAL A 243 8.88 3.60 9.18
N GLU A 244 10.16 3.79 8.91
CA GLU A 244 10.99 4.75 9.61
C GLU A 244 10.67 6.18 9.14
N LEU A 245 10.10 7.00 10.02
CA LEU A 245 9.69 8.38 9.73
C LEU A 245 10.52 9.42 10.48
N GLY A 246 11.65 9.05 11.10
CA GLY A 246 12.51 9.96 11.84
C GLY A 246 12.94 11.17 11.02
N TRP A 247 13.10 10.99 9.72
CA TRP A 247 13.46 12.03 8.77
C TRP A 247 12.46 13.20 8.70
N LEU A 248 11.21 13.04 9.13
CA LEU A 248 10.25 14.14 9.24
C LEU A 248 10.75 15.28 10.15
N ASN A 249 11.66 14.97 11.07
CA ASN A 249 12.23 15.92 12.02
C ASN A 249 13.65 16.40 11.62
N GLU A 250 14.20 15.88 10.53
CA GLU A 250 15.54 16.23 10.06
C GLU A 250 15.55 17.42 9.06
N TYR A 251 14.39 17.71 8.45
CA TYR A 251 14.22 18.81 7.52
C TYR A 251 13.44 19.93 8.17
N GLU A 252 14.06 21.11 8.28
CA GLU A 252 13.55 22.27 9.02
C GLU A 252 12.16 22.74 8.53
N HIS A 253 11.93 22.68 7.21
CA HIS A 253 10.72 23.19 6.60
C HIS A 253 9.59 22.14 6.48
N ILE A 254 9.81 20.90 6.88
CA ILE A 254 8.73 19.93 7.04
C ILE A 254 7.96 20.28 8.31
N GLN A 255 6.90 21.06 8.17
CA GLN A 255 6.10 21.58 9.27
C GLN A 255 4.80 20.80 9.49
N GLY A 256 4.33 20.03 8.51
CA GLY A 256 3.12 19.21 8.62
C GLY A 256 3.29 17.84 7.97
N ALA A 257 2.62 16.85 8.53
CA ALA A 257 2.53 15.53 7.92
C ALA A 257 1.21 14.85 8.25
N LEU A 258 0.59 14.25 7.24
CA LEU A 258 -0.64 13.48 7.33
C LEU A 258 -0.38 12.05 6.87
N TRP A 259 -0.73 11.08 7.72
CA TRP A 259 -0.86 9.69 7.28
C TRP A 259 -2.23 9.53 6.62
N VAL A 260 -2.23 9.21 5.33
CA VAL A 260 -3.43 9.14 4.50
C VAL A 260 -3.73 7.72 4.00
N GLY A 261 -2.91 6.76 4.37
CA GLY A 261 -3.14 5.35 4.00
C GLY A 261 -3.36 5.14 2.50
N TYR A 262 -4.34 4.30 2.18
CA TYR A 262 -4.80 4.04 0.82
C TYR A 262 -6.29 4.40 0.74
N PRO A 263 -6.63 5.47 0.01
CA PRO A 263 -7.97 6.07 0.08
C PRO A 263 -9.09 5.28 -0.64
N GLY A 264 -8.77 4.13 -1.23
CA GLY A 264 -9.74 3.39 -2.03
C GLY A 264 -10.20 4.16 -3.26
N GLN A 265 -11.27 3.70 -3.90
CA GLN A 265 -11.78 4.32 -5.12
C GLN A 265 -12.33 5.74 -4.91
N GLN A 266 -12.87 6.05 -3.72
CA GLN A 266 -13.69 7.25 -3.51
C GLN A 266 -13.15 8.19 -2.43
N GLY A 267 -12.14 7.75 -1.64
CA GLY A 267 -11.67 8.51 -0.48
C GLY A 267 -10.74 9.67 -0.80
N MET A 268 -10.16 9.74 -2.01
CA MET A 268 -9.13 10.72 -2.38
C MET A 268 -9.50 12.17 -2.02
N ILE A 269 -10.76 12.55 -2.17
CA ILE A 269 -11.24 13.91 -1.88
C ILE A 269 -11.09 14.29 -0.40
N SER A 270 -11.05 13.31 0.49
CA SER A 270 -10.91 13.55 1.94
C SER A 270 -9.52 14.06 2.31
N ILE A 271 -8.50 13.76 1.51
CA ILE A 271 -7.12 14.21 1.74
C ILE A 271 -7.01 15.75 1.67
N PRO A 272 -7.34 16.43 0.56
CA PRO A 272 -7.30 17.89 0.52
C PRO A 272 -8.31 18.55 1.49
N ARG A 273 -9.40 17.87 1.86
CA ARG A 273 -10.33 18.35 2.89
C ARG A 273 -9.69 18.34 4.28
N ALA A 274 -8.86 17.34 4.59
CA ALA A 274 -8.05 17.38 5.79
C ALA A 274 -7.00 18.48 5.71
N VAL A 275 -6.36 18.66 4.57
CA VAL A 275 -5.34 19.70 4.36
C VAL A 275 -5.92 21.11 4.52
N ASN A 276 -7.16 21.38 4.08
CA ASN A 276 -7.80 22.71 4.19
C ASN A 276 -8.67 22.89 5.45
N GLY A 277 -8.74 21.87 6.32
CA GLY A 277 -9.50 21.93 7.57
C GLY A 277 -11.02 21.75 7.42
N THR A 278 -11.54 21.44 6.22
CA THR A 278 -12.93 21.01 6.05
C THR A 278 -13.21 19.70 6.79
N VAL A 279 -12.21 18.83 6.84
CA VAL A 279 -12.14 17.65 7.72
C VAL A 279 -11.10 17.93 8.81
N ASN A 280 -11.48 17.79 10.07
CA ASN A 280 -10.53 17.82 11.18
C ASN A 280 -9.99 16.42 11.39
N PRO A 281 -8.67 16.15 11.20
CA PRO A 281 -8.11 14.82 11.39
C PRO A 281 -8.42 14.27 12.77
N SER A 282 -8.96 13.06 12.83
CA SER A 282 -9.34 12.38 14.08
C SER A 282 -8.78 10.97 14.18
N GLY A 283 -8.18 10.45 13.11
CA GLY A 283 -7.54 9.15 13.07
C GLY A 283 -6.42 9.01 14.09
N ARG A 284 -6.11 7.76 14.44
CA ARG A 284 -5.02 7.39 15.34
C ARG A 284 -4.19 6.29 14.70
N LEU A 285 -2.87 6.37 14.86
CA LEU A 285 -1.98 5.32 14.38
C LEU A 285 -2.32 4.00 15.06
N VAL A 286 -2.47 2.96 14.26
CA VAL A 286 -2.79 1.60 14.71
C VAL A 286 -1.54 0.74 14.90
N ASP A 287 -0.37 1.35 14.81
CA ASP A 287 0.92 0.73 15.00
C ASP A 287 1.89 1.69 15.70
N THR A 288 2.99 1.14 16.22
CA THR A 288 4.10 1.94 16.73
C THR A 288 5.08 2.21 15.60
N TYR A 289 5.39 3.48 15.37
CA TYR A 289 6.42 3.91 14.43
C TYR A 289 7.73 4.14 15.18
N ALA A 290 8.68 3.26 14.99
CA ALA A 290 10.00 3.37 15.60
C ALA A 290 10.93 4.24 14.75
N TYR A 291 11.99 4.80 15.37
CA TYR A 291 13.06 5.47 14.65
C TYR A 291 13.84 4.50 13.76
N SER A 292 13.95 3.25 14.20
CA SER A 292 14.56 2.16 13.42
C SER A 292 13.69 0.90 13.51
N ALA A 293 13.37 0.32 12.38
CA ALA A 293 12.66 -0.96 12.30
C ALA A 293 13.43 -2.08 13.02
N GLU A 294 14.76 -1.96 13.07
CA GLU A 294 15.63 -2.90 13.78
C GLU A 294 15.41 -2.93 15.29
N SER A 295 14.75 -1.94 15.89
CA SER A 295 14.44 -1.92 17.32
C SER A 295 13.38 -2.95 17.71
N SER A 296 12.60 -3.45 16.75
CA SER A 296 11.58 -4.47 17.00
C SER A 296 12.21 -5.86 17.20
N ALA A 297 11.74 -6.57 18.22
CA ALA A 297 12.16 -7.95 18.45
C ALA A 297 11.80 -8.89 17.28
N ALA A 298 10.70 -8.59 16.56
CA ALA A 298 10.27 -9.35 15.40
C ALA A 298 11.20 -9.17 14.18
N PHE A 299 11.97 -8.09 14.12
CA PHE A 299 12.84 -7.78 12.98
C PHE A 299 13.94 -8.80 12.76
N GLU A 300 14.42 -9.48 13.82
CA GLU A 300 15.43 -10.54 13.73
C GLU A 300 14.99 -11.69 12.79
N ASN A 301 13.69 -11.96 12.73
CA ASN A 301 13.11 -13.04 11.96
C ASN A 301 12.34 -12.53 10.75
N PHE A 302 12.44 -11.22 10.42
CA PHE A 302 11.72 -10.57 9.35
C PHE A 302 12.32 -10.92 7.98
N GLY A 303 11.44 -11.28 7.04
CA GLY A 303 11.76 -11.43 5.62
C GLY A 303 12.38 -12.77 5.21
N TYR A 304 12.18 -13.10 3.95
CA TYR A 304 12.69 -14.31 3.30
C TYR A 304 14.20 -14.27 2.99
N GLY A 305 14.88 -13.15 3.19
CA GLY A 305 16.25 -12.91 2.74
C GLY A 305 17.32 -12.96 3.82
N ARG A 306 16.97 -13.05 5.09
CA ARG A 306 17.93 -13.10 6.20
C ARG A 306 18.42 -14.53 6.47
N VAL A 307 18.92 -15.17 5.44
CA VAL A 307 19.46 -16.55 5.49
C VAL A 307 20.76 -16.61 6.28
N GLU A 308 21.42 -15.50 6.56
CA GLU A 308 22.71 -15.47 7.24
C GLU A 308 22.65 -16.03 8.67
N ASN A 309 21.48 -15.97 9.31
CA ASN A 309 21.28 -16.51 10.66
C ASN A 309 20.68 -17.92 10.69
N GLY A 310 20.43 -18.55 9.57
CA GLY A 310 20.00 -19.95 9.50
C GLY A 310 18.59 -20.26 9.98
N TYR A 311 17.77 -19.23 10.28
CA TYR A 311 16.45 -19.42 10.90
C TYR A 311 15.32 -19.67 9.90
N ASN A 312 15.45 -19.30 8.63
CA ASN A 312 14.34 -19.28 7.69
C ASN A 312 14.38 -20.33 6.57
N SER A 313 15.33 -21.24 6.55
CA SER A 313 15.34 -22.29 5.54
C SER A 313 15.83 -23.65 6.05
N VAL A 314 15.01 -24.66 5.90
CA VAL A 314 15.39 -26.06 6.01
C VAL A 314 15.45 -26.61 4.60
N GLY A 315 16.63 -26.49 3.97
CA GLY A 315 16.82 -26.86 2.57
C GLY A 315 16.14 -25.92 1.57
N ALA A 316 16.45 -26.07 0.28
CA ALA A 316 16.08 -25.12 -0.79
C ALA A 316 14.56 -24.94 -1.05
N LYS A 317 13.70 -25.63 -0.33
CA LYS A 317 12.24 -25.61 -0.58
C LYS A 317 11.36 -25.49 0.68
N ASN A 318 11.93 -25.57 1.87
CA ASN A 318 11.15 -25.49 3.11
C ASN A 318 11.55 -24.24 3.88
N THR A 319 10.68 -23.27 3.91
CA THR A 319 10.80 -22.07 4.74
C THR A 319 9.98 -22.23 6.01
N TYR A 320 10.48 -21.72 7.11
CA TYR A 320 9.74 -21.63 8.37
C TYR A 320 9.96 -20.25 8.97
N VAL A 321 9.02 -19.81 9.79
CA VAL A 321 9.10 -18.56 10.54
C VAL A 321 9.24 -18.88 12.01
N VAL A 322 10.18 -18.20 12.68
CA VAL A 322 10.38 -18.31 14.12
C VAL A 322 9.71 -17.12 14.80
N TYR A 323 8.68 -17.40 15.59
CA TYR A 323 8.01 -16.41 16.43
C TYR A 323 8.73 -16.25 17.77
N GLY A 324 10.01 -15.87 17.72
CA GLY A 324 10.87 -15.74 18.90
C GLY A 324 10.42 -14.63 19.86
N GLU A 325 9.71 -13.64 19.35
CA GLU A 325 9.10 -12.53 20.07
C GLU A 325 7.82 -12.91 20.84
N GLY A 326 7.22 -14.06 20.52
CA GLY A 326 5.97 -14.51 21.14
C GLY A 326 4.81 -13.53 20.87
N ILE A 327 4.15 -13.05 21.94
CA ILE A 327 3.06 -12.09 21.84
C ILE A 327 3.54 -10.64 21.72
N TYR A 328 4.83 -10.39 21.90
CA TYR A 328 5.40 -9.04 21.95
C TYR A 328 5.79 -8.53 20.56
N VAL A 329 4.77 -8.24 19.75
CA VAL A 329 4.90 -7.65 18.41
C VAL A 329 4.26 -6.26 18.37
N GLY A 330 4.81 -5.34 17.56
CA GLY A 330 4.32 -3.98 17.41
C GLY A 330 4.25 -3.26 18.77
N TYR A 331 3.16 -2.56 19.02
CA TYR A 331 2.96 -1.78 20.26
C TYR A 331 3.04 -2.63 21.54
N ARG A 332 2.65 -3.91 21.48
CA ARG A 332 2.75 -4.82 22.64
C ARG A 332 4.18 -5.01 23.12
N TYR A 333 5.15 -4.97 22.20
CA TYR A 333 6.56 -5.00 22.56
C TYR A 333 7.00 -3.68 23.18
N TYR A 334 6.78 -2.56 22.50
CA TYR A 334 7.31 -1.27 22.92
C TYR A 334 6.70 -0.78 24.24
N GLU A 335 5.38 -0.88 24.38
CA GLU A 335 4.68 -0.42 25.57
C GLU A 335 4.96 -1.31 26.78
N THR A 336 4.99 -2.65 26.62
CA THR A 336 5.34 -3.55 27.71
C THR A 336 6.80 -3.36 28.13
N ARG A 337 7.72 -3.18 27.18
CA ARG A 337 9.12 -2.94 27.51
C ARG A 337 9.33 -1.59 28.23
N TYR A 338 8.54 -0.58 27.91
CA TYR A 338 8.51 0.67 28.66
C TYR A 338 8.05 0.44 30.10
N GLU A 339 6.95 -0.28 30.29
CA GLU A 339 6.44 -0.65 31.61
C GLU A 339 7.49 -1.46 32.42
N ASP A 340 8.10 -2.46 31.80
CA ASP A 340 9.18 -3.26 32.38
C ASP A 340 10.33 -2.38 32.89
N THR A 341 10.72 -1.36 32.13
CA THR A 341 11.76 -0.41 32.51
C THR A 341 11.37 0.41 33.71
N VAL A 342 10.10 0.85 33.78
CA VAL A 342 9.58 1.66 34.88
C VAL A 342 9.41 0.83 36.17
N LEU A 343 8.93 -0.42 36.03
CA LEU A 343 8.59 -1.30 37.15
C LEU A 343 9.74 -2.25 37.54
N GLY A 344 10.84 -2.26 36.81
CA GLY A 344 11.96 -3.20 37.04
C GLY A 344 11.59 -4.66 36.73
N GLN A 345 10.75 -4.87 35.74
CA GLN A 345 10.31 -6.19 35.24
C GLN A 345 11.03 -6.57 33.96
N GLY A 346 10.76 -7.75 33.43
CA GLY A 346 11.39 -8.27 32.20
C GLY A 346 10.44 -9.08 31.32
N ASN A 347 9.16 -8.71 31.24
CA ASN A 347 8.15 -9.46 30.49
C ASN A 347 8.38 -9.42 28.98
N ALA A 348 8.74 -8.25 28.44
CA ALA A 348 9.05 -8.03 27.03
C ALA A 348 10.54 -7.86 26.78
N ASP A 349 11.39 -8.33 27.71
CA ASP A 349 12.84 -8.26 27.54
C ASP A 349 13.28 -9.10 26.32
N SER A 350 14.09 -8.51 25.48
CA SER A 350 14.58 -9.11 24.25
C SER A 350 16.11 -9.09 24.26
N ARG A 351 16.72 -10.09 23.66
CA ARG A 351 18.18 -10.12 23.47
C ARG A 351 18.69 -8.94 22.66
N LYS A 352 17.83 -8.36 21.82
CA LYS A 352 18.12 -7.15 21.11
C LYS A 352 18.06 -5.98 22.10
N GLY A 353 19.17 -5.32 22.27
CA GLY A 353 19.25 -4.07 23.03
C GLY A 353 18.53 -2.93 22.32
N ALA A 354 18.88 -1.70 22.66
CA ALA A 354 18.49 -0.53 21.88
C ALA A 354 19.11 -0.58 20.47
N SER A 355 18.47 0.06 19.50
CA SER A 355 18.95 0.15 18.11
C SER A 355 20.34 0.78 18.00
N ASP A 356 20.72 1.64 18.98
CA ASP A 356 22.04 2.28 19.08
C ASP A 356 23.06 1.51 19.96
N ASN A 357 22.77 0.26 20.31
CA ASN A 357 23.57 -0.59 21.20
C ASN A 357 23.79 -0.02 22.62
N LYS A 358 22.95 0.89 23.07
CA LYS A 358 22.93 1.45 24.43
C LYS A 358 21.81 0.85 25.26
N ALA A 359 21.65 1.36 26.50
CA ALA A 359 20.50 1.01 27.29
C ALA A 359 19.21 1.43 26.58
N TRP A 360 18.25 0.53 26.55
CA TRP A 360 16.97 0.77 25.89
C TRP A 360 16.24 1.98 26.52
N ASN A 361 15.74 2.87 25.68
CA ASN A 361 15.01 4.06 26.10
C ASN A 361 13.85 4.31 25.16
N TYR A 362 12.65 4.33 25.69
CA TYR A 362 11.41 4.49 24.92
C TYR A 362 11.44 5.67 23.96
N GLY A 363 11.80 6.86 24.44
CA GLY A 363 11.82 8.08 23.64
C GLY A 363 12.91 8.13 22.56
N LYS A 364 13.86 7.17 22.56
CA LYS A 364 14.85 7.02 21.50
C LYS A 364 14.49 5.93 20.50
N GLU A 365 13.65 5.00 20.89
CA GLU A 365 13.21 3.91 20.03
C GLU A 365 11.90 4.23 19.33
N VAL A 366 10.96 4.91 20.01
CA VAL A 366 9.62 5.19 19.51
C VAL A 366 9.49 6.65 19.08
N LEU A 367 9.21 6.84 17.78
CA LEU A 367 8.89 8.16 17.21
C LEU A 367 7.43 8.52 17.46
N TYR A 368 6.51 7.65 17.04
CA TYR A 368 5.08 7.79 17.25
C TYR A 368 4.53 6.52 17.90
N PRO A 369 3.95 6.62 19.10
CA PRO A 369 3.37 5.46 19.76
C PRO A 369 2.06 5.00 19.10
N PHE A 370 1.65 3.79 19.39
CA PHE A 370 0.30 3.31 19.08
C PHE A 370 -0.75 4.28 19.65
N GLY A 371 -1.75 4.60 18.84
CA GLY A 371 -2.81 5.53 19.21
C GLY A 371 -2.44 7.01 19.06
N TYR A 372 -1.23 7.32 18.57
CA TYR A 372 -0.81 8.69 18.31
C TYR A 372 -1.62 9.34 17.19
N GLY A 373 -1.91 10.60 17.33
CA GLY A 373 -2.52 11.46 16.33
C GLY A 373 -2.85 12.82 16.93
N LEU A 374 -2.63 13.86 16.17
CA LEU A 374 -2.96 15.24 16.50
C LEU A 374 -4.35 15.60 15.98
N SER A 375 -4.83 16.77 16.33
CA SER A 375 -6.06 17.37 15.81
C SER A 375 -5.83 18.87 15.63
N TYR A 376 -6.64 19.51 14.79
CA TYR A 376 -6.68 20.98 14.72
C TYR A 376 -7.34 21.61 15.92
N THR A 377 -8.04 20.81 16.73
CA THR A 377 -8.64 21.25 18.00
C THR A 377 -7.83 20.71 19.17
N THR A 378 -7.89 21.44 20.28
CA THR A 378 -7.29 21.04 21.55
C THR A 378 -8.36 20.62 22.53
N PHE A 379 -8.03 19.67 23.42
CA PHE A 379 -8.92 19.17 24.45
C PHE A 379 -8.28 19.42 25.82
N GLU A 380 -9.08 19.95 26.75
CA GLU A 380 -8.68 20.10 28.15
C GLU A 380 -9.47 19.12 28.99
N TYR A 381 -8.76 18.27 29.74
CA TYR A 381 -9.36 17.32 30.67
C TYR A 381 -9.29 17.92 32.06
N SER A 382 -10.45 18.08 32.71
CA SER A 382 -10.52 18.63 34.06
C SER A 382 -11.43 17.79 34.95
N ASN A 383 -11.30 17.99 36.26
CA ASN A 383 -12.17 17.38 37.29
C ASN A 383 -12.13 15.83 37.30
N PHE A 384 -11.00 15.22 36.96
CA PHE A 384 -10.82 13.77 37.09
C PHE A 384 -10.98 13.38 38.59
N LYS A 385 -11.84 12.41 38.88
CA LYS A 385 -12.08 11.87 40.22
C LYS A 385 -12.03 10.35 40.15
N LEU A 386 -11.23 9.75 41.02
CA LEU A 386 -11.31 8.32 41.33
C LEU A 386 -12.38 8.14 42.39
N THR A 387 -13.40 7.32 42.11
CA THR A 387 -14.31 6.79 43.10
C THR A 387 -13.80 5.42 43.48
N GLU A 388 -13.38 5.24 44.72
CA GLU A 388 -13.16 3.92 45.30
C GLU A 388 -14.52 3.23 45.43
N GLU A 389 -14.69 2.04 44.85
CA GLU A 389 -15.80 1.13 45.11
C GLU A 389 -15.50 0.28 46.36
#